data_c02584f9e753aac9238df305adf46d17
#
_entry.id   c02584f9e753aac9238df305adf46d17
#
_cell.length_a   1.000
_cell.length_b   1.000
_cell.length_c   1.000
_cell.angle_alpha   90.00
_cell.angle_beta   90.00
_cell.angle_gamma   90.00
#
_symmetry.space_group_name_H-M   'P 1'
#
loop_
_entity.id
_entity.type
_entity.pdbx_description
1 polymer ?
#
loop_
_entity_poly.entity_id
_entity_poly.type
_entity_poly.pdbx_seq_one_letter_code
_entity_poly.pdbx_strand_id
1 'polypeptide(L)'
;MRKKAPHLSYENNIMKYLILLPISLVSSIAFSADNHQHDDHSQHQMTEISQPETHQHNSQEANPSTSEHNHSSMNHDNMNHDMSSMQGGNAPADARNPDYSQGRVSSHTGSMHNHAAWSVRINQLEQLNDDENTTVSEGVAWYGSDSQRLRLTWDIEHNQQGSHQDISLAWQKPLDSFWSYEWGVAYQSEQTWLKLNVNGLMPYRFEVESNLLLNEQGHSLLSFEGHYDFRLTQHWVLQSSINANLASHTNIAQLQGKGLTELKTGLRLRYDLTRRFAPYLGIQQHDFFGKTADLRAQQSQTNHDTTWLAGVRWWF
;
A
#
# COMPACT_ATOMS: atom_id res chain seq x y z
N MET A 1 13.60 -61.15 -17.45
CA MET A 1 13.19 -60.17 -18.45
C MET A 1 12.12 -59.27 -17.86
N ARG A 2 12.47 -58.07 -17.35
CA ARG A 2 11.50 -57.08 -16.85
C ARG A 2 11.29 -56.07 -17.96
N LYS A 3 10.06 -55.95 -18.46
CA LYS A 3 9.65 -54.94 -19.45
C LYS A 3 9.58 -53.58 -18.76
N LYS A 4 10.38 -52.62 -19.24
CA LYS A 4 10.34 -51.22 -18.88
C LYS A 4 9.11 -50.58 -19.54
N ALA A 5 8.25 -49.93 -18.76
CA ALA A 5 7.15 -49.13 -19.27
C ALA A 5 7.68 -47.78 -19.87
N PRO A 6 7.07 -47.28 -20.92
CA PRO A 6 7.50 -46.02 -21.53
C PRO A 6 7.10 -44.82 -20.64
N HIS A 7 8.07 -43.98 -20.37
CA HIS A 7 7.91 -42.67 -19.72
C HIS A 7 7.25 -41.72 -20.73
N LEU A 8 5.99 -41.38 -20.53
CA LEU A 8 5.34 -40.29 -21.25
C LEU A 8 5.76 -38.98 -20.56
N SER A 9 6.74 -38.30 -21.15
CA SER A 9 7.01 -36.90 -20.83
C SER A 9 5.93 -36.05 -21.48
N TYR A 10 4.97 -35.62 -20.69
CA TYR A 10 4.03 -34.58 -21.08
C TYR A 10 4.72 -33.23 -20.86
N GLU A 11 5.35 -32.70 -21.90
CA GLU A 11 5.89 -31.34 -21.86
C GLU A 11 4.72 -30.36 -21.80
N ASN A 12 4.46 -29.78 -20.62
CA ASN A 12 3.53 -28.67 -20.46
C ASN A 12 4.14 -27.38 -21.03
N ASN A 13 4.05 -27.23 -22.34
CA ASN A 13 4.47 -26.00 -23.05
C ASN A 13 3.49 -24.83 -22.89
N ILE A 14 2.43 -24.97 -22.08
CA ILE A 14 1.41 -23.90 -21.93
C ILE A 14 1.85 -22.85 -20.92
N MET A 15 2.77 -23.17 -20.01
CA MET A 15 3.09 -22.30 -18.87
C MET A 15 4.15 -21.22 -19.14
N LYS A 16 4.86 -21.31 -20.29
CA LYS A 16 5.86 -20.28 -20.66
C LYS A 16 5.26 -18.93 -21.05
N TYR A 17 3.96 -18.87 -21.29
CA TYR A 17 3.28 -17.64 -21.73
C TYR A 17 2.50 -16.93 -20.63
N LEU A 18 2.30 -17.56 -19.47
CA LEU A 18 1.48 -16.96 -18.40
C LEU A 18 2.25 -15.95 -17.54
N ILE A 19 3.57 -16.03 -17.49
CA ILE A 19 4.41 -15.12 -16.68
C ILE A 19 4.52 -13.71 -17.30
N LEU A 20 4.24 -13.58 -18.60
CA LEU A 20 4.29 -12.28 -19.32
C LEU A 20 2.92 -11.57 -19.43
N LEU A 21 1.83 -12.23 -19.02
CA LEU A 21 0.48 -11.70 -19.16
C LEU A 21 0.12 -10.48 -18.28
N PRO A 22 0.63 -10.30 -17.05
CA PRO A 22 0.26 -9.13 -16.28
C PRO A 22 0.87 -7.82 -16.80
N ILE A 23 1.96 -7.88 -17.58
CA ILE A 23 2.62 -6.67 -18.12
C ILE A 23 1.95 -6.17 -19.38
N SER A 24 1.38 -7.05 -20.20
CA SER A 24 0.74 -6.68 -21.46
C SER A 24 -0.72 -6.21 -21.32
N LEU A 25 -1.40 -6.55 -20.23
CA LEU A 25 -2.79 -6.12 -20.00
C LEU A 25 -2.91 -4.67 -19.54
N VAL A 26 -1.84 -4.07 -19.01
CA VAL A 26 -1.82 -2.69 -18.52
C VAL A 26 -1.65 -1.67 -19.65
N SER A 27 -1.13 -2.07 -20.81
CA SER A 27 -0.83 -1.15 -21.91
C SER A 27 -2.02 -0.81 -22.83
N SER A 28 -3.17 -1.47 -22.67
CA SER A 28 -4.33 -1.26 -23.57
C SER A 28 -5.51 -0.51 -22.96
N ILE A 29 -5.42 -0.06 -21.71
CA ILE A 29 -6.42 0.87 -21.16
C ILE A 29 -5.87 2.30 -21.28
N ALA A 30 -5.76 2.77 -22.50
CA ALA A 30 -5.65 4.20 -22.78
C ALA A 30 -7.04 4.82 -22.54
N PHE A 31 -7.24 5.42 -21.38
CA PHE A 31 -8.40 6.27 -21.18
C PHE A 31 -8.27 7.49 -22.09
N SER A 32 -9.26 7.67 -22.95
CA SER A 32 -9.51 8.91 -23.67
C SER A 32 -9.57 10.05 -22.65
N ALA A 33 -8.58 10.92 -22.70
CA ALA A 33 -8.62 12.17 -21.95
C ALA A 33 -9.74 13.02 -22.57
N ASP A 34 -10.80 13.22 -21.81
CA ASP A 34 -11.86 14.15 -22.14
C ASP A 34 -11.27 15.55 -22.19
N ASN A 35 -11.27 16.11 -23.39
CA ASN A 35 -10.70 17.41 -23.70
C ASN A 35 -11.70 18.46 -23.21
N HIS A 36 -11.61 18.85 -21.91
CA HIS A 36 -12.32 20.03 -21.44
C HIS A 36 -11.65 21.26 -22.07
N GLN A 37 -12.30 21.81 -23.09
CA GLN A 37 -12.08 23.16 -23.58
C GLN A 37 -12.27 24.13 -22.40
N HIS A 38 -11.18 24.75 -21.98
CA HIS A 38 -11.22 25.94 -21.16
C HIS A 38 -11.76 27.08 -22.02
N ASP A 39 -12.97 27.52 -21.74
CA ASP A 39 -13.50 28.78 -22.26
C ASP A 39 -12.66 29.91 -21.69
N ASP A 40 -12.06 30.61 -22.61
CA ASP A 40 -11.21 31.79 -22.42
C ASP A 40 -12.06 32.98 -21.97
N HIS A 41 -12.07 33.26 -20.65
CA HIS A 41 -12.64 34.48 -20.09
C HIS A 41 -11.58 35.61 -20.02
N SER A 42 -11.06 36.00 -21.18
CA SER A 42 -10.28 37.22 -21.33
C SER A 42 -11.15 38.33 -21.88
N GLN A 43 -11.85 39.06 -21.04
CA GLN A 43 -12.24 40.44 -21.28
C GLN A 43 -12.50 41.15 -19.95
N HIS A 44 -11.42 41.62 -19.28
CA HIS A 44 -11.53 42.77 -18.42
C HIS A 44 -10.86 43.94 -19.14
N GLN A 45 -11.70 44.84 -19.67
CA GLN A 45 -11.31 46.18 -20.11
C GLN A 45 -10.75 46.97 -18.95
N MET A 46 -9.48 47.31 -19.02
CA MET A 46 -8.87 48.31 -18.17
C MET A 46 -9.34 49.69 -18.64
N THR A 47 -10.12 50.33 -17.81
CA THR A 47 -10.40 51.76 -17.94
C THR A 47 -9.19 52.55 -17.43
N GLU A 48 -8.61 53.31 -18.33
CA GLU A 48 -7.51 54.26 -18.15
C GLU A 48 -7.92 55.35 -17.16
N ILE A 49 -7.18 55.51 -16.05
CA ILE A 49 -7.24 56.72 -15.22
C ILE A 49 -5.82 57.25 -15.08
N SER A 50 -5.73 58.49 -15.54
CA SER A 50 -4.67 59.46 -15.64
C SER A 50 -3.67 59.55 -14.48
N GLN A 51 -2.41 59.73 -14.86
CA GLN A 51 -1.31 60.35 -14.08
C GLN A 51 -1.57 61.83 -13.75
N PRO A 52 -0.63 62.50 -13.07
CA PRO A 52 0.34 62.21 -12.00
C PRO A 52 0.38 63.30 -10.92
N GLU A 53 0.98 63.05 -9.79
CA GLU A 53 1.63 64.13 -9.04
C GLU A 53 2.96 63.69 -8.42
N THR A 54 3.98 64.37 -8.83
CA THR A 54 5.37 64.39 -8.39
C THR A 54 5.50 64.95 -6.97
N HIS A 55 5.93 64.16 -6.02
CA HIS A 55 6.50 64.68 -4.77
C HIS A 55 8.01 64.54 -4.75
N GLN A 56 8.68 65.72 -4.86
CA GLN A 56 10.10 65.91 -4.64
C GLN A 56 10.46 65.57 -3.19
N HIS A 57 11.36 64.64 -2.96
CA HIS A 57 12.04 64.50 -1.68
C HIS A 57 13.26 65.46 -1.63
N ASN A 58 13.17 66.39 -0.73
CA ASN A 58 14.27 67.26 -0.35
C ASN A 58 15.14 66.58 0.69
N SER A 59 16.40 66.38 0.36
CA SER A 59 17.41 65.83 1.24
C SER A 59 17.91 66.92 2.18
N GLN A 60 17.77 66.69 3.47
CA GLN A 60 18.57 67.38 4.48
C GLN A 60 19.18 66.40 5.44
N GLU A 61 20.52 66.42 5.44
CA GLU A 61 21.38 65.80 6.47
C GLU A 61 21.15 66.44 7.82
N ALA A 62 21.05 65.59 8.88
CA ALA A 62 21.33 66.02 10.25
C ALA A 62 21.66 64.87 11.16
N ASN A 63 22.82 64.85 11.61
CA ASN A 63 23.62 64.34 12.73
C ASN A 63 22.93 63.52 13.83
N PRO A 64 23.68 62.53 14.41
CA PRO A 64 23.14 61.55 15.38
C PRO A 64 23.15 62.12 16.80
N SER A 65 22.04 62.06 17.48
CA SER A 65 21.98 62.19 18.93
C SER A 65 21.31 60.96 19.54
N THR A 66 22.07 60.27 20.37
CA THR A 66 21.70 59.28 21.34
C THR A 66 20.49 59.69 22.14
N SER A 67 19.39 58.95 22.04
CA SER A 67 18.33 58.99 23.03
C SER A 67 17.90 57.60 23.39
N GLU A 68 18.15 57.26 24.66
CA GLU A 68 17.67 56.05 25.35
C GLU A 68 16.17 55.95 25.20
N HIS A 69 15.67 54.93 24.52
CA HIS A 69 14.25 54.61 24.50
C HIS A 69 13.87 53.88 25.78
N ASN A 70 13.26 54.63 26.65
CA ASN A 70 12.62 54.20 27.89
C ASN A 70 11.36 53.36 27.52
N HIS A 71 11.42 52.06 27.66
CA HIS A 71 10.28 51.14 27.48
C HIS A 71 9.42 51.10 28.75
N SER A 72 8.84 52.21 29.16
CA SER A 72 7.85 52.21 30.23
C SER A 72 6.48 52.58 29.68
N SER A 73 5.57 51.63 29.89
CA SER A 73 4.12 51.69 29.76
C SER A 73 3.54 51.90 28.35
N MET A 74 3.55 50.80 27.55
CA MET A 74 2.44 50.61 26.63
C MET A 74 1.29 49.95 27.40
N ASN A 75 0.28 50.78 27.68
CA ASN A 75 -0.96 50.35 28.32
C ASN A 75 -1.76 49.53 27.29
N HIS A 76 -1.77 48.20 27.41
CA HIS A 76 -2.48 47.27 26.50
C HIS A 76 -4.00 47.27 26.76
N ASP A 77 -4.52 48.05 27.70
CA ASP A 77 -5.92 47.93 28.14
C ASP A 77 -6.93 48.67 27.23
N ASN A 78 -6.51 49.26 26.11
CA ASN A 78 -7.43 50.03 25.27
C ASN A 78 -7.37 49.72 23.75
N MET A 79 -6.88 48.54 23.37
CA MET A 79 -7.15 48.01 22.04
C MET A 79 -8.45 47.20 22.04
N ASN A 80 -9.55 47.93 22.07
CA ASN A 80 -10.84 47.38 21.77
C ASN A 80 -10.85 47.13 20.25
N HIS A 81 -10.27 45.99 19.82
CA HIS A 81 -10.43 45.52 18.47
C HIS A 81 -11.90 45.14 18.30
N ASP A 82 -12.66 46.07 17.73
CA ASP A 82 -14.01 45.80 17.29
C ASP A 82 -13.94 44.70 16.20
N MET A 83 -14.05 43.45 16.63
CA MET A 83 -14.06 42.28 15.75
C MET A 83 -15.38 42.14 14.99
N SER A 84 -16.32 43.05 15.20
CA SER A 84 -17.61 43.04 14.51
C SER A 84 -17.49 43.32 13.02
N SER A 85 -16.41 44.01 12.59
CA SER A 85 -16.12 44.19 11.16
C SER A 85 -15.40 43.04 10.49
N MET A 86 -14.90 42.07 11.27
CA MET A 86 -14.32 40.81 10.75
C MET A 86 -15.33 39.65 10.72
N GLN A 87 -16.57 39.85 11.11
CA GLN A 87 -17.62 38.90 10.86
C GLN A 87 -17.79 38.79 9.34
N GLY A 88 -17.22 37.73 8.79
CA GLY A 88 -17.50 37.33 7.42
C GLY A 88 -19.01 37.35 7.22
N GLY A 89 -19.45 37.82 6.05
CA GLY A 89 -20.86 37.99 5.73
C GLY A 89 -21.71 36.82 6.16
N ASN A 90 -23.01 37.06 6.35
CA ASN A 90 -23.97 36.05 6.75
C ASN A 90 -23.77 34.77 5.94
N ALA A 91 -23.57 33.67 6.64
CA ALA A 91 -23.47 32.37 6.01
C ALA A 91 -24.70 32.15 5.10
N PRO A 92 -24.51 31.59 3.89
CA PRO A 92 -25.64 31.25 3.03
C PRO A 92 -26.68 30.42 3.78
N ALA A 93 -27.95 30.56 3.44
CA ALA A 93 -29.06 29.86 4.12
C ALA A 93 -28.93 28.31 4.10
N ASP A 94 -28.09 27.79 3.22
CA ASP A 94 -27.74 26.37 3.09
C ASP A 94 -26.45 25.98 3.83
N ALA A 95 -25.75 26.91 4.48
CA ALA A 95 -24.59 26.62 5.30
C ALA A 95 -25.01 25.78 6.50
N ARG A 96 -24.62 24.52 6.49
CA ARG A 96 -24.83 23.61 7.61
C ARG A 96 -23.93 24.00 8.78
N ASN A 97 -24.49 24.11 9.97
CA ASN A 97 -23.73 24.24 11.20
C ASN A 97 -22.78 23.02 11.30
N PRO A 98 -21.46 23.22 11.38
CA PRO A 98 -20.56 22.12 11.54
C PRO A 98 -20.77 21.50 12.92
N ASP A 99 -21.41 20.34 12.95
CA ASP A 99 -21.54 19.54 14.16
C ASP A 99 -20.29 18.68 14.33
N TYR A 100 -19.30 19.20 15.05
CA TYR A 100 -18.08 18.49 15.37
C TYR A 100 -18.27 17.37 16.41
N SER A 101 -19.42 17.30 17.07
CA SER A 101 -19.68 16.34 18.14
C SER A 101 -19.79 14.90 17.59
N GLN A 102 -20.12 14.74 16.32
CA GLN A 102 -20.26 13.44 15.65
C GLN A 102 -19.05 13.08 14.77
N GLY A 103 -17.93 13.80 14.87
CA GLY A 103 -16.75 13.56 14.03
C GLY A 103 -16.99 13.85 12.54
N ARG A 104 -18.12 14.38 12.18
CA ARG A 104 -18.38 14.83 10.80
C ARG A 104 -17.85 16.25 10.65
N VAL A 105 -16.64 16.36 10.14
CA VAL A 105 -16.20 17.60 9.56
C VAL A 105 -17.15 17.88 8.39
N SER A 106 -18.05 18.84 8.55
CA SER A 106 -18.77 19.43 7.44
C SER A 106 -17.74 20.12 6.56
N SER A 107 -17.17 19.39 5.64
CA SER A 107 -16.29 19.98 4.67
C SER A 107 -17.12 20.91 3.78
N HIS A 108 -16.82 22.20 3.82
CA HIS A 108 -17.06 23.09 2.69
C HIS A 108 -16.22 22.74 1.47
N THR A 109 -15.60 21.59 1.47
CA THR A 109 -15.10 20.97 0.28
C THR A 109 -16.34 20.63 -0.54
N GLY A 110 -16.61 21.46 -1.51
CA GLY A 110 -17.49 21.14 -2.60
C GLY A 110 -17.23 19.70 -2.99
N SER A 111 -18.27 18.95 -3.23
CA SER A 111 -18.31 17.53 -3.57
C SER A 111 -16.92 17.03 -3.94
N MET A 112 -16.18 16.45 -2.98
CA MET A 112 -14.98 15.70 -3.34
C MET A 112 -15.52 14.59 -4.22
N HIS A 113 -15.39 14.78 -5.52
CA HIS A 113 -15.79 13.78 -6.47
C HIS A 113 -14.98 12.55 -6.10
N ASN A 114 -15.70 11.51 -5.71
CA ASN A 114 -15.13 10.21 -5.35
C ASN A 114 -14.60 9.59 -6.65
N HIS A 115 -13.46 10.11 -7.13
CA HIS A 115 -12.85 9.66 -8.38
C HIS A 115 -12.32 8.26 -8.20
N ALA A 116 -12.67 7.39 -9.12
CA ALA A 116 -12.03 6.10 -9.21
C ALA A 116 -10.56 6.29 -9.61
N ALA A 117 -9.69 5.62 -8.88
CA ALA A 117 -8.27 5.57 -9.15
C ALA A 117 -7.82 4.12 -9.25
N TRP A 118 -6.62 3.90 -9.73
CA TRP A 118 -5.99 2.58 -9.76
C TRP A 118 -4.54 2.69 -9.32
N SER A 119 -4.01 1.60 -8.82
CA SER A 119 -2.59 1.46 -8.53
C SER A 119 -2.17 0.00 -8.68
N VAL A 120 -0.94 -0.21 -9.08
CA VAL A 120 -0.27 -1.51 -9.11
C VAL A 120 1.01 -1.41 -8.32
N ARG A 121 1.20 -2.35 -7.41
CA ARG A 121 2.40 -2.43 -6.58
C ARG A 121 2.94 -3.84 -6.61
N ILE A 122 4.19 -3.98 -7.03
CA ILE A 122 4.98 -5.18 -6.87
C ILE A 122 5.71 -5.03 -5.54
N ASN A 123 5.25 -5.75 -4.52
CA ASN A 123 5.82 -5.71 -3.19
C ASN A 123 7.17 -6.40 -3.15
N GLN A 124 7.24 -7.57 -3.80
CA GLN A 124 8.42 -8.43 -3.82
C GLN A 124 8.56 -9.00 -5.23
N LEU A 125 9.71 -8.80 -5.81
CA LEU A 125 10.22 -9.56 -6.94
C LEU A 125 11.61 -10.00 -6.52
N GLU A 126 11.71 -11.22 -5.99
CA GLU A 126 12.86 -11.73 -5.26
C GLU A 126 13.44 -12.96 -5.94
N GLN A 127 14.75 -13.06 -5.87
CA GLN A 127 15.47 -14.30 -6.12
C GLN A 127 16.04 -14.78 -4.79
N LEU A 128 15.69 -16.00 -4.39
CA LEU A 128 16.23 -16.66 -3.21
C LEU A 128 17.51 -17.41 -3.58
N ASN A 129 18.49 -17.38 -2.68
CA ASN A 129 19.70 -18.17 -2.80
C ASN A 129 19.50 -19.48 -2.03
N ASP A 130 18.62 -20.31 -2.53
CA ASP A 130 18.32 -21.66 -2.08
C ASP A 130 18.78 -22.70 -3.12
N ASP A 131 18.74 -23.98 -2.76
CA ASP A 131 19.12 -25.08 -3.67
C ASP A 131 18.18 -25.21 -4.88
N GLU A 132 16.99 -24.64 -4.79
CA GLU A 132 15.93 -24.73 -5.80
C GLU A 132 15.86 -23.53 -6.73
N ASN A 133 16.67 -22.48 -6.51
CA ASN A 133 16.67 -21.22 -7.23
C ASN A 133 15.27 -20.58 -7.28
N THR A 134 14.64 -20.46 -6.13
CA THR A 134 13.27 -19.96 -6.01
C THR A 134 13.19 -18.47 -6.37
N THR A 135 12.25 -18.16 -7.26
CA THR A 135 11.86 -16.78 -7.60
C THR A 135 10.48 -16.51 -7.05
N VAL A 136 10.33 -15.42 -6.32
CA VAL A 136 9.05 -14.98 -5.72
C VAL A 136 8.59 -13.70 -6.38
N SER A 137 7.31 -13.64 -6.73
CA SER A 137 6.64 -12.44 -7.22
C SER A 137 5.37 -12.21 -6.42
N GLU A 138 5.36 -11.20 -5.58
CA GLU A 138 4.21 -10.80 -4.79
C GLU A 138 3.78 -9.38 -5.14
N GLY A 139 2.47 -9.14 -5.22
CA GLY A 139 1.98 -7.81 -5.49
C GLY A 139 0.48 -7.63 -5.33
N VAL A 140 0.07 -6.39 -5.53
CA VAL A 140 -1.32 -5.97 -5.43
C VAL A 140 -1.64 -4.95 -6.51
N ALA A 141 -2.81 -5.13 -7.11
CA ALA A 141 -3.44 -4.13 -7.96
C ALA A 141 -4.81 -3.79 -7.39
N TRP A 142 -5.21 -2.54 -7.44
CA TRP A 142 -6.55 -2.16 -7.05
C TRP A 142 -7.14 -1.10 -7.98
N TYR A 143 -8.46 -1.12 -8.07
CA TYR A 143 -9.25 -0.14 -8.79
C TYR A 143 -10.48 0.24 -7.97
N GLY A 144 -10.74 1.52 -7.84
CA GLY A 144 -11.91 2.01 -7.10
C GLY A 144 -11.68 3.38 -6.49
N SER A 145 -12.45 3.66 -5.45
CA SER A 145 -12.43 4.94 -4.75
C SER A 145 -12.02 4.75 -3.27
N ASP A 146 -11.97 5.84 -2.52
CA ASP A 146 -11.66 5.77 -1.09
C ASP A 146 -12.72 5.04 -0.27
N SER A 147 -13.96 4.97 -0.77
CA SER A 147 -15.06 4.27 -0.09
C SER A 147 -15.13 2.77 -0.39
N GLN A 148 -14.59 2.33 -1.54
CA GLN A 148 -14.59 0.93 -1.96
C GLN A 148 -13.63 0.68 -3.11
N ARG A 149 -13.00 -0.48 -3.10
CA ARG A 149 -12.02 -0.89 -4.12
C ARG A 149 -12.19 -2.35 -4.48
N LEU A 150 -11.92 -2.67 -5.73
CA LEU A 150 -11.64 -4.03 -6.15
C LEU A 150 -10.13 -4.24 -6.03
N ARG A 151 -9.70 -5.25 -5.30
CA ARG A 151 -8.29 -5.56 -5.04
C ARG A 151 -7.96 -6.94 -5.60
N LEU A 152 -6.96 -7.00 -6.45
CA LEU A 152 -6.33 -8.21 -6.95
C LEU A 152 -4.99 -8.37 -6.23
N THR A 153 -4.76 -9.52 -5.60
CA THR A 153 -3.45 -9.87 -5.03
C THR A 153 -2.91 -11.12 -5.69
N TRP A 154 -1.60 -11.19 -5.81
CA TRP A 154 -0.91 -12.39 -6.28
C TRP A 154 0.32 -12.63 -5.43
N ASP A 155 0.60 -13.91 -5.19
CA ASP A 155 1.85 -14.44 -4.66
C ASP A 155 2.21 -15.67 -5.50
N ILE A 156 3.31 -15.59 -6.21
CA ILE A 156 3.74 -16.63 -7.15
C ILE A 156 5.17 -16.99 -6.80
N GLU A 157 5.36 -18.24 -6.36
CA GLU A 157 6.67 -18.83 -6.16
C GLU A 157 6.96 -19.80 -7.32
N HIS A 158 8.11 -19.65 -7.93
CA HIS A 158 8.57 -20.51 -8.99
C HIS A 158 9.95 -21.06 -8.66
N ASN A 159 10.07 -22.38 -8.65
CA ASN A 159 11.33 -23.09 -8.40
C ASN A 159 11.53 -24.25 -9.42
N GLN A 160 12.61 -24.98 -9.28
CA GLN A 160 12.92 -26.11 -10.18
C GLN A 160 11.93 -27.28 -10.05
N GLN A 161 11.19 -27.39 -8.95
CA GLN A 161 10.22 -28.46 -8.70
C GLN A 161 8.83 -28.14 -9.24
N GLY A 162 8.51 -26.83 -9.42
CA GLY A 162 7.21 -26.41 -9.90
C GLY A 162 6.92 -24.92 -9.70
N SER A 163 5.65 -24.59 -9.73
CA SER A 163 5.16 -23.23 -9.45
C SER A 163 4.00 -23.31 -8.48
N HIS A 164 4.08 -22.53 -7.41
CA HIS A 164 2.98 -22.30 -6.49
C HIS A 164 2.38 -20.92 -6.80
N GLN A 165 1.04 -20.85 -6.83
CA GLN A 165 0.34 -19.64 -7.22
C GLN A 165 -0.84 -19.40 -6.30
N ASP A 166 -0.82 -18.27 -5.63
CA ASP A 166 -1.90 -17.77 -4.82
C ASP A 166 -2.40 -16.47 -5.42
N ILE A 167 -3.62 -16.47 -5.95
CA ILE A 167 -4.23 -15.31 -6.59
C ILE A 167 -5.57 -15.04 -5.93
N SER A 168 -5.86 -13.80 -5.56
CA SER A 168 -7.17 -13.47 -5.02
C SER A 168 -7.75 -12.20 -5.62
N LEU A 169 -9.07 -12.19 -5.73
CA LEU A 169 -9.86 -11.03 -6.13
C LEU A 169 -10.89 -10.74 -5.04
N ALA A 170 -10.82 -9.56 -4.45
CA ALA A 170 -11.64 -9.21 -3.32
C ALA A 170 -12.18 -7.78 -3.41
N TRP A 171 -13.34 -7.58 -2.81
CA TRP A 171 -13.94 -6.28 -2.61
C TRP A 171 -13.50 -5.72 -1.27
N GLN A 172 -12.80 -4.59 -1.29
CA GLN A 172 -12.26 -3.92 -0.11
C GLN A 172 -13.13 -2.72 0.26
N LYS A 173 -13.41 -2.57 1.56
CA LYS A 173 -14.04 -1.38 2.14
C LYS A 173 -13.28 -0.93 3.39
N PRO A 174 -13.14 0.38 3.62
CA PRO A 174 -12.61 0.88 4.87
C PRO A 174 -13.59 0.58 6.03
N LEU A 175 -13.04 0.15 7.15
CA LEU A 175 -13.74 0.02 8.42
C LEU A 175 -13.64 1.35 9.20
N ASP A 176 -12.43 1.92 9.22
CA ASP A 176 -12.13 3.25 9.74
C ASP A 176 -10.95 3.87 8.97
N SER A 177 -10.28 4.87 9.54
CA SER A 177 -9.13 5.55 8.90
C SER A 177 -7.88 4.68 8.79
N PHE A 178 -7.77 3.60 9.55
CA PHE A 178 -6.59 2.75 9.65
C PHE A 178 -6.84 1.31 9.24
N TRP A 179 -8.09 0.84 9.28
CA TRP A 179 -8.47 -0.53 9.05
C TRP A 179 -9.40 -0.67 7.85
N SER A 180 -9.20 -1.74 7.11
CA SER A 180 -10.05 -2.15 6.00
C SER A 180 -10.39 -3.62 6.12
N TYR A 181 -11.54 -4.01 5.60
CA TYR A 181 -11.91 -5.40 5.45
C TYR A 181 -12.16 -5.73 3.97
N GLU A 182 -11.93 -6.99 3.63
CA GLU A 182 -12.09 -7.50 2.28
C GLU A 182 -12.87 -8.80 2.31
N TRP A 183 -13.62 -9.05 1.26
CA TRP A 183 -14.25 -10.33 0.99
C TRP A 183 -14.19 -10.62 -0.50
N GLY A 184 -13.99 -11.87 -0.85
CA GLY A 184 -13.81 -12.25 -2.24
C GLY A 184 -13.48 -13.71 -2.42
N VAL A 185 -12.79 -14.01 -3.49
CA VAL A 185 -12.36 -15.36 -3.83
C VAL A 185 -10.84 -15.42 -3.96
N ALA A 186 -10.27 -16.54 -3.55
CA ALA A 186 -8.87 -16.83 -3.73
C ALA A 186 -8.73 -18.17 -4.45
N TYR A 187 -7.72 -18.29 -5.28
CA TYR A 187 -7.27 -19.52 -5.89
C TYR A 187 -5.89 -19.84 -5.34
N GLN A 188 -5.82 -20.90 -4.56
CA GLN A 188 -4.61 -21.34 -3.89
C GLN A 188 -4.52 -22.85 -3.91
N SER A 189 -3.35 -23.39 -4.21
CA SER A 189 -3.11 -24.85 -4.17
C SER A 189 -4.11 -25.64 -5.01
N GLU A 190 -4.40 -25.15 -6.22
CA GLU A 190 -5.36 -25.75 -7.17
C GLU A 190 -6.82 -25.81 -6.67
N GLN A 191 -7.15 -25.05 -5.64
CA GLN A 191 -8.50 -24.97 -5.07
C GLN A 191 -8.99 -23.53 -5.01
N THR A 192 -10.32 -23.40 -5.07
CA THR A 192 -11.00 -22.11 -4.89
C THR A 192 -11.45 -21.97 -3.45
N TRP A 193 -11.22 -20.78 -2.88
CA TRP A 193 -11.51 -20.45 -1.50
C TRP A 193 -12.36 -19.18 -1.43
N LEU A 194 -13.28 -19.13 -0.48
CA LEU A 194 -13.85 -17.86 -0.03
C LEU A 194 -12.79 -17.14 0.81
N LYS A 195 -12.47 -15.91 0.46
CA LYS A 195 -11.50 -15.06 1.18
C LYS A 195 -12.22 -14.04 2.04
N LEU A 196 -11.84 -13.97 3.31
CA LEU A 196 -12.13 -12.88 4.21
C LEU A 196 -10.80 -12.31 4.72
N ASN A 197 -10.63 -11.02 4.66
CA ASN A 197 -9.39 -10.37 5.05
C ASN A 197 -9.68 -9.12 5.88
N VAL A 198 -8.81 -8.88 6.84
CA VAL A 198 -8.73 -7.61 7.58
C VAL A 198 -7.29 -7.14 7.51
N ASN A 199 -7.10 -5.92 7.03
CA ASN A 199 -5.79 -5.31 6.96
C ASN A 199 -5.82 -3.89 7.54
N GLY A 200 -4.70 -3.45 8.07
CA GLY A 200 -4.65 -2.13 8.66
C GLY A 200 -3.30 -1.75 9.23
N LEU A 201 -3.28 -0.55 9.77
CA LEU A 201 -2.12 0.06 10.36
C LEU A 201 -2.31 0.18 11.88
N MET A 202 -1.54 -0.58 12.62
CA MET A 202 -1.48 -0.49 14.08
C MET A 202 -0.64 0.73 14.54
N PRO A 203 -0.71 1.11 15.83
CA PRO A 203 0.18 2.11 16.39
C PRO A 203 1.65 1.86 16.02
N TYR A 204 2.43 2.93 15.91
CA TYR A 204 3.85 2.91 15.48
C TYR A 204 4.08 2.49 14.02
N ARG A 205 3.04 2.52 13.16
CA ARG A 205 3.11 2.16 11.74
C ARG A 205 3.41 0.68 11.47
N PHE A 206 2.98 -0.18 12.36
CA PHE A 206 3.05 -1.61 12.14
C PHE A 206 1.89 -2.02 11.21
N GLU A 207 2.21 -2.49 9.99
CA GLU A 207 1.22 -2.96 9.03
C GLU A 207 0.85 -4.41 9.35
N VAL A 208 -0.44 -4.70 9.39
CA VAL A 208 -0.97 -6.03 9.71
C VAL A 208 -1.98 -6.44 8.65
N GLU A 209 -1.89 -7.68 8.21
CA GLU A 209 -2.88 -8.32 7.36
C GLU A 209 -3.23 -9.70 7.95
N SER A 210 -4.52 -10.02 7.99
CA SER A 210 -5.02 -11.33 8.41
C SER A 210 -6.01 -11.86 7.40
N ASN A 211 -5.73 -13.03 6.83
CA ASN A 211 -6.56 -13.69 5.83
C ASN A 211 -7.17 -14.95 6.40
N LEU A 212 -8.47 -15.12 6.24
CA LEU A 212 -9.20 -16.37 6.48
C LEU A 212 -9.73 -16.88 5.16
N LEU A 213 -9.28 -18.07 4.77
CA LEU A 213 -9.75 -18.79 3.59
C LEU A 213 -10.63 -19.96 4.01
N LEU A 214 -11.76 -20.12 3.34
CA LEU A 214 -12.74 -21.20 3.59
C LEU A 214 -13.06 -21.90 2.28
N ASN A 215 -13.02 -23.22 2.23
CA ASN A 215 -13.40 -23.98 1.05
C ASN A 215 -14.73 -24.72 1.25
N GLU A 216 -15.22 -25.33 0.17
CA GLU A 216 -16.49 -26.07 0.16
C GLU A 216 -16.48 -27.32 1.07
N GLN A 217 -15.31 -27.90 1.35
CA GLN A 217 -15.15 -29.05 2.23
C GLN A 217 -15.16 -28.69 3.71
N GLY A 218 -15.27 -27.39 4.05
CA GLY A 218 -15.22 -26.90 5.42
C GLY A 218 -13.80 -26.79 5.98
N HIS A 219 -12.77 -26.88 5.14
CA HIS A 219 -11.41 -26.60 5.55
C HIS A 219 -11.20 -25.09 5.64
N SER A 220 -10.38 -24.66 6.59
CA SER A 220 -9.98 -23.25 6.73
C SER A 220 -8.47 -23.11 6.83
N LEU A 221 -7.97 -22.03 6.22
CA LEU A 221 -6.61 -21.56 6.36
C LEU A 221 -6.66 -20.15 6.93
N LEU A 222 -5.86 -19.91 7.96
CA LEU A 222 -5.72 -18.58 8.56
C LEU A 222 -4.26 -18.16 8.41
N SER A 223 -4.03 -17.01 7.78
CA SER A 223 -2.71 -16.40 7.73
C SER A 223 -2.71 -15.07 8.49
N PHE A 224 -1.60 -14.81 9.12
CA PHE A 224 -1.31 -13.55 9.77
C PHE A 224 0.02 -13.02 9.25
N GLU A 225 0.04 -11.78 8.80
CA GLU A 225 1.21 -11.13 8.28
C GLU A 225 1.40 -9.77 8.96
N GLY A 226 2.64 -9.46 9.30
CA GLY A 226 3.02 -8.22 9.92
C GLY A 226 4.30 -7.66 9.34
N HIS A 227 4.31 -6.34 9.09
CA HIS A 227 5.46 -5.63 8.54
C HIS A 227 5.77 -4.39 9.37
N TYR A 228 7.06 -4.12 9.52
CA TYR A 228 7.51 -2.88 10.15
C TYR A 228 8.73 -2.30 9.43
N ASP A 229 8.61 -1.03 9.05
CA ASP A 229 9.67 -0.29 8.34
C ASP A 229 10.43 0.62 9.30
N PHE A 230 11.67 0.25 9.64
CA PHE A 230 12.62 1.09 10.38
C PHE A 230 13.34 2.00 9.38
N ARG A 231 13.04 3.28 9.38
CA ARG A 231 13.74 4.26 8.55
C ARG A 231 15.08 4.62 9.20
N LEU A 232 16.18 4.09 8.66
CA LEU A 232 17.53 4.37 9.14
C LEU A 232 18.00 5.74 8.63
N THR A 233 17.66 6.06 7.38
CA THR A 233 17.93 7.36 6.74
C THR A 233 16.78 7.72 5.80
N GLN A 234 16.94 8.79 4.99
CA GLN A 234 15.95 9.15 3.97
C GLN A 234 15.81 8.08 2.87
N HIS A 235 16.86 7.31 2.60
CA HIS A 235 16.89 6.30 1.54
C HIS A 235 16.99 4.87 2.06
N TRP A 236 17.60 4.64 3.24
CA TRP A 236 17.77 3.31 3.79
C TRP A 236 16.63 2.98 4.74
N VAL A 237 15.97 1.87 4.46
CA VAL A 237 14.87 1.32 5.27
C VAL A 237 15.19 -0.13 5.59
N LEU A 238 15.18 -0.47 6.87
CA LEU A 238 15.22 -1.85 7.34
C LEU A 238 13.79 -2.31 7.57
N GLN A 239 13.30 -3.23 6.76
CA GLN A 239 11.97 -3.83 6.89
C GLN A 239 12.10 -5.16 7.64
N SER A 240 11.33 -5.32 8.70
CA SER A 240 11.10 -6.61 9.35
C SER A 240 9.73 -7.16 8.93
N SER A 241 9.64 -8.46 8.74
CA SER A 241 8.40 -9.16 8.41
C SER A 241 8.22 -10.41 9.25
N ILE A 242 6.98 -10.75 9.53
CA ILE A 242 6.56 -11.99 10.14
C ILE A 242 5.32 -12.48 9.41
N ASN A 243 5.29 -13.75 9.05
CA ASN A 243 4.12 -14.40 8.47
C ASN A 243 3.91 -15.74 9.18
N ALA A 244 2.69 -16.00 9.66
CA ALA A 244 2.31 -17.22 10.37
C ALA A 244 1.07 -17.83 9.71
N ASN A 245 1.14 -19.10 9.37
CA ASN A 245 0.07 -19.82 8.69
C ASN A 245 -0.47 -20.97 9.57
N LEU A 246 -1.80 -21.06 9.65
CA LEU A 246 -2.52 -22.06 10.40
C LEU A 246 -3.52 -22.77 9.47
N ALA A 247 -3.59 -24.09 9.56
CA ALA A 247 -4.55 -24.91 8.82
C ALA A 247 -5.48 -25.70 9.76
N SER A 248 -6.76 -25.76 9.42
CA SER A 248 -7.73 -26.57 10.18
C SER A 248 -7.67 -28.05 9.85
N HIS A 249 -7.09 -28.40 8.71
CA HIS A 249 -7.04 -29.75 8.16
C HIS A 249 -5.62 -30.12 7.71
N THR A 250 -5.33 -31.46 7.70
CA THR A 250 -4.06 -31.96 7.19
C THR A 250 -4.20 -32.32 5.72
N ASN A 251 -3.36 -31.73 4.86
CA ASN A 251 -3.23 -32.05 3.45
C ASN A 251 -1.87 -32.74 3.18
N ILE A 252 -1.88 -34.04 3.06
CA ILE A 252 -0.64 -34.82 2.88
C ILE A 252 0.02 -34.53 1.53
N ALA A 253 -0.76 -34.26 0.48
CA ALA A 253 -0.23 -34.00 -0.85
C ALA A 253 0.59 -32.68 -0.90
N GLN A 254 0.24 -31.74 -0.05
CA GLN A 254 0.93 -30.43 0.06
C GLN A 254 1.85 -30.35 1.28
N LEU A 255 2.05 -31.46 2.00
CA LEU A 255 2.83 -31.51 3.25
C LEU A 255 2.36 -30.53 4.31
N GLN A 256 1.10 -30.14 4.27
CA GLN A 256 0.50 -29.20 5.20
C GLN A 256 -0.20 -29.95 6.34
N GLY A 257 0.25 -29.74 7.55
CA GLY A 257 -0.34 -30.32 8.76
C GLY A 257 -1.44 -29.44 9.34
N LYS A 258 -2.29 -30.00 10.17
CA LYS A 258 -3.25 -29.23 10.98
C LYS A 258 -2.56 -28.46 12.10
N GLY A 259 -3.03 -27.25 12.40
CA GLY A 259 -2.51 -26.34 13.43
C GLY A 259 -1.61 -25.28 12.81
N LEU A 260 -0.66 -24.77 13.59
CA LEU A 260 0.38 -23.90 13.07
C LEU A 260 1.24 -24.70 12.09
N THR A 261 1.28 -24.26 10.83
CA THR A 261 1.96 -24.97 9.74
C THR A 261 3.36 -24.45 9.56
N GLU A 262 3.51 -23.12 9.51
CA GLU A 262 4.77 -22.46 9.22
C GLU A 262 4.82 -21.06 9.82
N LEU A 263 6.05 -20.60 10.01
CA LEU A 263 6.38 -19.25 10.40
C LEU A 263 7.53 -18.77 9.52
N LYS A 264 7.30 -17.72 8.75
CA LYS A 264 8.33 -17.02 7.99
C LYS A 264 8.67 -15.72 8.70
N THR A 265 9.95 -15.49 8.98
CA THR A 265 10.44 -14.20 9.50
C THR A 265 11.48 -13.65 8.55
N GLY A 266 11.49 -12.36 8.35
CA GLY A 266 12.38 -11.75 7.36
C GLY A 266 12.93 -10.41 7.81
N LEU A 267 14.14 -10.12 7.36
CA LEU A 267 14.76 -8.80 7.42
C LEU A 267 15.21 -8.42 6.02
N ARG A 268 14.77 -7.28 5.53
CA ARG A 268 15.13 -6.74 4.22
C ARG A 268 15.72 -5.34 4.38
N LEU A 269 16.92 -5.12 3.91
CA LEU A 269 17.54 -3.80 3.85
C LEU A 269 17.28 -3.21 2.45
N ARG A 270 16.37 -2.26 2.40
CA ARG A 270 15.89 -1.60 1.18
C ARG A 270 16.56 -0.24 0.99
N TYR A 271 16.91 0.06 -0.26
CA TYR A 271 17.40 1.37 -0.66
C TYR A 271 16.40 2.05 -1.61
N ASP A 272 15.75 3.10 -1.14
CA ASP A 272 14.77 3.85 -1.92
C ASP A 272 15.48 4.75 -2.93
N LEU A 273 15.81 4.20 -4.14
CA LEU A 273 16.43 4.94 -5.24
C LEU A 273 15.54 6.06 -5.74
N THR A 274 14.25 5.76 -5.90
CA THR A 274 13.22 6.70 -6.28
C THR A 274 11.98 6.46 -5.42
N ARG A 275 10.96 7.30 -5.53
CA ARG A 275 9.68 7.08 -4.85
C ARG A 275 8.95 5.82 -5.35
N ARG A 276 9.33 5.28 -6.51
CA ARG A 276 8.64 4.16 -7.17
C ARG A 276 9.46 2.89 -7.27
N PHE A 277 10.76 2.96 -7.06
CA PHE A 277 11.66 1.82 -7.26
C PHE A 277 12.68 1.72 -6.14
N ALA A 278 12.77 0.55 -5.53
CA ALA A 278 13.63 0.27 -4.40
C ALA A 278 14.19 -1.16 -4.46
N PRO A 279 15.48 -1.33 -4.79
CA PRO A 279 16.17 -2.60 -4.63
C PRO A 279 16.44 -2.89 -3.15
N TYR A 280 16.56 -4.17 -2.82
CA TYR A 280 16.88 -4.61 -1.46
C TYR A 280 17.64 -5.93 -1.45
N LEU A 281 18.30 -6.16 -0.33
CA LEU A 281 18.88 -7.44 0.05
C LEU A 281 18.25 -7.86 1.38
N GLY A 282 18.13 -9.14 1.61
CA GLY A 282 17.51 -9.62 2.83
C GLY A 282 17.96 -11.02 3.23
N ILE A 283 17.49 -11.41 4.39
CA ILE A 283 17.55 -12.75 4.94
C ILE A 283 16.17 -13.15 5.42
N GLN A 284 15.78 -14.37 5.13
CA GLN A 284 14.52 -14.96 5.53
C GLN A 284 14.78 -16.27 6.24
N GLN A 285 14.08 -16.47 7.34
CA GLN A 285 14.04 -17.72 8.06
C GLN A 285 12.64 -18.33 7.91
N HIS A 286 12.57 -19.60 7.60
CA HIS A 286 11.35 -20.34 7.39
C HIS A 286 11.35 -21.56 8.30
N ASP A 287 10.42 -21.61 9.25
CA ASP A 287 10.27 -22.67 10.23
C ASP A 287 8.93 -23.38 10.04
N PHE A 288 8.95 -24.72 10.03
CA PHE A 288 7.76 -25.56 9.95
C PHE A 288 7.46 -26.22 11.29
N PHE A 289 6.17 -26.30 11.64
CA PHE A 289 5.74 -26.73 12.97
C PHE A 289 4.78 -27.91 12.94
N GLY A 290 4.69 -28.57 14.08
CA GLY A 290 3.69 -29.59 14.36
C GLY A 290 3.62 -30.68 13.31
N LYS A 291 2.41 -30.99 12.84
CA LYS A 291 2.18 -32.04 11.85
C LYS A 291 2.83 -31.76 10.49
N THR A 292 3.00 -30.48 10.12
CA THR A 292 3.73 -30.09 8.91
C THR A 292 5.18 -30.54 9.01
N ALA A 293 5.84 -30.26 10.12
CA ALA A 293 7.23 -30.68 10.36
C ALA A 293 7.38 -32.21 10.32
N ASP A 294 6.42 -32.96 10.90
CA ASP A 294 6.43 -34.42 10.85
C ASP A 294 6.33 -34.94 9.41
N LEU A 295 5.45 -34.37 8.59
CA LEU A 295 5.26 -34.78 7.19
C LEU A 295 6.49 -34.49 6.34
N ARG A 296 7.14 -33.31 6.54
CA ARG A 296 8.37 -32.91 5.87
C ARG A 296 9.53 -33.83 6.25
N ALA A 297 9.67 -34.17 7.54
CA ALA A 297 10.69 -35.10 8.03
C ALA A 297 10.54 -36.49 7.44
N GLN A 298 9.32 -36.99 7.21
CA GLN A 298 9.06 -38.26 6.53
C GLN A 298 9.56 -38.28 5.08
N GLN A 299 9.65 -37.09 4.44
CA GLN A 299 10.19 -36.93 3.09
C GLN A 299 11.65 -36.48 3.07
N SER A 300 12.34 -36.54 4.22
CA SER A 300 13.74 -36.10 4.39
C SER A 300 13.96 -34.60 4.06
N GLN A 301 12.92 -33.80 4.22
CA GLN A 301 13.02 -32.34 4.07
C GLN A 301 13.35 -31.69 5.41
N THR A 302 14.05 -30.56 5.36
CA THR A 302 14.37 -29.76 6.54
C THR A 302 13.15 -29.04 7.08
N ASN A 303 13.08 -28.88 8.40
CA ASN A 303 12.01 -28.14 9.08
C ASN A 303 12.40 -26.71 9.41
N HIS A 304 13.60 -26.33 9.07
CA HIS A 304 14.18 -25.01 9.33
C HIS A 304 15.08 -24.66 8.16
N ASP A 305 14.88 -23.51 7.60
CA ASP A 305 15.68 -23.01 6.48
C ASP A 305 15.97 -21.51 6.67
N THR A 306 17.18 -21.11 6.30
CA THR A 306 17.60 -19.70 6.34
C THR A 306 18.19 -19.34 5.00
N THR A 307 17.53 -18.42 4.31
CA THR A 307 17.82 -18.11 2.92
C THR A 307 18.16 -16.63 2.76
N TRP A 308 19.21 -16.33 2.01
CA TRP A 308 19.49 -14.98 1.53
C TRP A 308 18.66 -14.69 0.30
N LEU A 309 18.26 -13.44 0.17
CA LEU A 309 17.47 -13.01 -0.98
C LEU A 309 17.94 -11.65 -1.50
N ALA A 310 17.69 -11.43 -2.78
CA ALA A 310 17.84 -10.15 -3.43
C ALA A 310 16.59 -9.85 -4.25
N GLY A 311 16.13 -8.62 -4.22
CA GLY A 311 14.90 -8.28 -4.89
C GLY A 311 14.72 -6.81 -5.17
N VAL A 312 13.58 -6.51 -5.79
CA VAL A 312 13.15 -5.16 -6.08
C VAL A 312 11.69 -4.97 -5.70
N ARG A 313 11.38 -3.78 -5.24
CA ARG A 313 10.02 -3.29 -5.01
C ARG A 313 9.72 -2.19 -6.02
N TRP A 314 8.51 -2.24 -6.60
CA TRP A 314 8.11 -1.27 -7.60
C TRP A 314 6.62 -0.94 -7.48
N TRP A 315 6.26 0.35 -7.65
CA TRP A 315 4.87 0.80 -7.65
C TRP A 315 4.59 1.91 -8.67
N PHE A 316 3.36 1.87 -9.18
CA PHE A 316 2.84 2.77 -10.21
C PHE A 316 1.65 3.59 -9.68
#